data_433c961983753e02a5c8484ddfc91752
#
_entry.id   433c961983753e02a5c8484ddfc91752
#
_cell.length_a   1.000
_cell.length_b   1.000
_cell.length_c   1.000
_cell.angle_alpha   90.00
_cell.angle_beta   90.00
_cell.angle_gamma   90.00
#
_symmetry.space_group_name_H-M   'P 1'
#
loop_
_entity.id
_entity.type
_entity.pdbx_description
1 polymer ?
#
loop_
_entity_poly.entity_id
_entity_poly.type
_entity_poly.pdbx_seq_one_letter_code
_entity_poly.pdbx_strand_id
1 'polypeptide(L)'
;MNIVFDALQVYLPAKRKQTPSGWLAFNAPCCEHNGTTPDTRQRGGLIANADEGVSFHCFNCGFKTSWRNGRNLSFKMKKFMRWLNVPDDTITKLALQVLQTKTDS
;
A
#
# COMPACT_ATOMS: atom_id res chain seq x y z
N MET A 1 12.56 7.05 -7.90
CA MET A 1 11.20 6.73 -8.39
C MET A 1 10.63 5.59 -7.55
N ASN A 2 9.41 5.74 -7.03
CA ASN A 2 8.80 4.75 -6.15
C ASN A 2 7.77 3.95 -6.93
N ILE A 3 8.19 2.82 -7.49
CA ILE A 3 7.34 2.01 -8.38
C ILE A 3 6.15 1.40 -7.65
N VAL A 4 6.32 1.01 -6.38
CA VAL A 4 5.23 0.43 -5.60
C VAL A 4 4.18 1.48 -5.25
N PHE A 5 4.62 2.66 -4.79
CA PHE A 5 3.71 3.75 -4.46
C PHE A 5 2.93 4.22 -5.69
N ASP A 6 3.62 4.40 -6.81
CA ASP A 6 2.99 4.85 -8.05
C ASP A 6 1.95 3.83 -8.55
N ALA A 7 2.29 2.54 -8.48
CA ALA A 7 1.36 1.50 -8.89
C ALA A 7 0.12 1.45 -7.99
N LEU A 8 0.30 1.59 -6.68
CA LEU A 8 -0.81 1.55 -5.73
C LEU A 8 -1.76 2.74 -5.88
N GLN A 9 -1.25 3.91 -6.27
CA GLN A 9 -2.10 5.10 -6.44
C GLN A 9 -3.24 4.87 -7.43
N VAL A 10 -3.01 4.04 -8.45
CA VAL A 10 -4.03 3.73 -9.47
C VAL A 10 -5.21 2.98 -8.86
N TYR A 11 -4.96 2.18 -7.83
CA TYR A 11 -5.97 1.31 -7.22
C TYR A 11 -6.58 1.88 -5.94
N LEU A 12 -6.10 3.04 -5.48
CA LEU A 12 -6.66 3.67 -4.29
C LEU A 12 -8.08 4.19 -4.57
N PRO A 13 -8.96 4.23 -3.54
CA PRO A 13 -10.30 4.79 -3.71
C PRO A 13 -10.24 6.23 -4.22
N ALA A 14 -11.24 6.63 -5.01
CA ALA A 14 -11.33 7.98 -5.53
C ALA A 14 -11.46 9.02 -4.41
N LYS A 15 -12.16 8.68 -3.35
CA LYS A 15 -12.26 9.50 -2.14
C LYS A 15 -10.99 9.36 -1.33
N ARG A 16 -10.04 10.25 -1.57
CA ARG A 16 -8.79 10.26 -0.82
C ARG A 16 -8.35 11.69 -0.58
N LYS A 17 -7.63 11.88 0.51
CA LYS A 17 -7.17 13.18 0.96
C LYS A 17 -5.67 13.15 1.17
N GLN A 18 -4.96 14.16 0.68
CA GLN A 18 -3.54 14.29 1.00
C GLN A 18 -3.40 15.18 2.22
N THR A 19 -2.70 14.67 3.25
CA THR A 19 -2.44 15.43 4.47
C THR A 19 -1.19 16.29 4.32
N PRO A 20 -1.04 17.35 5.14
CA PRO A 20 0.18 18.18 5.11
C PRO A 20 1.46 17.40 5.39
N SER A 21 1.38 16.27 6.12
CA SER A 21 2.53 15.43 6.40
C SER A 21 2.86 14.42 5.29
N GLY A 22 2.13 14.44 4.18
CA GLY A 22 2.44 13.59 3.03
C GLY A 22 1.66 12.29 2.95
N TRP A 23 0.75 12.03 3.89
CA TRP A 23 -0.07 10.83 3.88
C TRP A 23 -1.24 10.99 2.90
N LEU A 24 -1.56 9.90 2.20
CA LEU A 24 -2.81 9.78 1.46
C LEU A 24 -3.82 9.06 2.34
N ALA A 25 -4.85 9.75 2.80
CA ALA A 25 -5.90 9.19 3.65
C ALA A 25 -7.07 8.72 2.79
N PHE A 26 -7.56 7.51 3.05
CA PHE A 26 -8.68 6.92 2.31
C PHE A 26 -9.34 5.86 3.18
N ASN A 27 -10.51 5.37 2.75
CA ASN A 27 -11.19 4.29 3.46
C ASN A 27 -10.35 3.03 3.35
N ALA A 28 -9.89 2.51 4.50
CA ALA A 28 -9.01 1.36 4.53
C ALA A 28 -9.75 0.11 4.02
N PRO A 29 -9.14 -0.67 3.12
CA PRO A 29 -9.77 -1.88 2.59
C PRO A 29 -9.69 -3.07 3.54
N CYS A 30 -8.93 -2.96 4.63
CA CYS A 30 -8.59 -4.10 5.48
C CYS A 30 -9.57 -4.35 6.63
N CYS A 31 -10.38 -3.36 7.01
CA CYS A 31 -11.14 -3.41 8.26
C CYS A 31 -12.14 -4.58 8.31
N GLU A 32 -12.93 -4.77 7.27
CA GLU A 32 -13.91 -5.86 7.22
C GLU A 32 -13.23 -7.24 7.17
N HIS A 33 -12.02 -7.33 6.63
CA HIS A 33 -11.25 -8.56 6.57
C HIS A 33 -10.62 -8.93 7.92
N ASN A 34 -10.50 -7.94 8.82
CA ASN A 34 -9.94 -8.13 10.16
C ASN A 34 -11.02 -8.17 11.25
N GLY A 35 -12.27 -8.35 10.86
CA GLY A 35 -13.37 -8.51 11.81
C GLY A 35 -13.92 -7.22 12.38
N THR A 36 -13.58 -6.07 11.80
CA THR A 36 -14.12 -4.79 12.21
C THR A 36 -15.12 -4.28 11.18
N THR A 37 -15.86 -3.22 11.51
CA THR A 37 -16.77 -2.59 10.55
C THR A 37 -15.98 -1.91 9.44
N PRO A 38 -16.52 -1.86 8.20
CA PRO A 38 -15.84 -1.18 7.11
C PRO A 38 -15.52 0.28 7.46
N ASP A 39 -14.35 0.74 7.04
CA ASP A 39 -13.91 2.11 7.29
C ASP A 39 -14.69 3.07 6.38
N THR A 40 -15.39 4.02 6.98
CA THR A 40 -16.11 5.09 6.28
C THR A 40 -15.56 6.47 6.59
N ARG A 41 -14.51 6.55 7.43
CA ARG A 41 -13.96 7.81 7.93
C ARG A 41 -12.53 8.08 7.42
N GLN A 42 -12.11 7.40 6.36
CA GLN A 42 -10.78 7.58 5.77
C GLN A 42 -9.66 7.41 6.81
N ARG A 43 -9.71 6.31 7.56
CA ARG A 43 -8.72 5.99 8.59
C ARG A 43 -7.49 5.25 8.06
N GLY A 44 -7.52 4.82 6.81
CA GLY A 44 -6.35 4.23 6.16
C GLY A 44 -5.40 5.32 5.69
N GLY A 45 -4.10 5.09 5.81
CA GLY A 45 -3.09 6.04 5.35
C GLY A 45 -1.97 5.35 4.61
N LEU A 46 -1.57 5.91 3.48
CA LEU A 46 -0.46 5.42 2.68
C LEU A 46 0.54 6.57 2.50
N ILE A 47 1.82 6.29 2.71
CA ILE A 47 2.86 7.30 2.55
C ILE A 47 4.06 6.71 1.82
N ALA A 48 4.66 7.51 0.93
CA ALA A 48 5.94 7.19 0.32
C ALA A 48 7.05 7.64 1.27
N ASN A 49 7.94 6.72 1.63
CA ASN A 49 9.04 6.99 2.54
C ASN A 49 10.22 7.64 1.81
N ALA A 50 11.07 8.33 2.57
CA ALA A 50 12.25 9.01 2.00
C ALA A 50 13.24 8.04 1.34
N ASP A 51 13.24 6.77 1.74
CA ASP A 51 14.11 5.73 1.18
C ASP A 51 13.47 5.01 -0.03
N GLU A 52 12.49 5.64 -0.67
CA GLU A 52 11.72 5.10 -1.79
C GLU A 52 10.89 3.88 -1.41
N GLY A 53 10.58 3.73 -0.13
CA GLY A 53 9.67 2.72 0.37
C GLY A 53 8.24 3.23 0.48
N VAL A 54 7.36 2.38 0.98
CA VAL A 54 5.94 2.67 1.16
C VAL A 54 5.50 2.14 2.51
N SER A 55 4.66 2.89 3.21
CA SER A 55 4.05 2.43 4.46
C SER A 55 2.54 2.63 4.39
N PHE A 56 1.81 1.64 4.89
CA PHE A 56 0.36 1.71 5.06
C PHE A 56 0.01 1.45 6.51
N HIS A 57 -0.89 2.26 7.05
CA HIS A 57 -1.39 2.09 8.41
C HIS A 57 -2.89 2.35 8.44
N CYS A 58 -3.64 1.44 9.05
CA CYS A 58 -5.07 1.62 9.30
C CYS A 58 -5.28 1.94 10.77
N PHE A 59 -5.86 3.12 11.03
CA PHE A 59 -6.13 3.57 12.40
C PHE A 59 -7.43 3.00 12.95
N ASN A 60 -8.19 2.24 12.14
CA ASN A 60 -9.43 1.61 12.58
C ASN A 60 -9.21 0.19 13.09
N CYS A 61 -8.60 -0.68 12.28
CA CYS A 61 -8.38 -2.08 12.64
C CYS A 61 -6.95 -2.37 13.13
N GLY A 62 -6.05 -1.41 13.01
CA GLY A 62 -4.67 -1.57 13.44
C GLY A 62 -3.75 -2.27 12.46
N PHE A 63 -4.25 -2.64 11.28
CA PHE A 63 -3.42 -3.28 10.26
C PHE A 63 -2.35 -2.30 9.77
N LYS A 64 -1.12 -2.78 9.65
CA LYS A 64 -0.02 -1.99 9.11
C LYS A 64 0.93 -2.88 8.34
N THR A 65 1.50 -2.32 7.27
CA THR A 65 2.50 -3.00 6.46
C THR A 65 3.40 -1.96 5.82
N SER A 66 4.58 -2.39 5.41
CA SER A 66 5.52 -1.49 4.76
C SER A 66 6.40 -2.27 3.79
N TRP A 67 6.98 -1.52 2.84
CA TRP A 67 7.96 -2.06 1.91
C TRP A 67 9.10 -1.06 1.79
N ARG A 68 10.32 -1.56 1.70
CA ARG A 68 11.51 -0.73 1.48
C ARG A 68 12.12 -1.07 0.13
N ASN A 69 12.66 -0.04 -0.54
CA ASN A 69 13.38 -0.24 -1.79
C ASN A 69 14.56 -1.22 -1.56
N GLY A 70 14.70 -2.17 -2.48
CA GLY A 70 15.72 -3.21 -2.38
C GLY A 70 15.26 -4.47 -1.66
N ARG A 71 14.05 -4.49 -1.12
CA ARG A 71 13.49 -5.66 -0.47
C ARG A 71 12.37 -6.29 -1.28
N ASN A 72 12.14 -7.59 -1.08
CA ASN A 72 11.02 -8.27 -1.71
C ASN A 72 9.70 -7.76 -1.11
N LEU A 73 8.62 -7.86 -1.90
CA LEU A 73 7.29 -7.58 -1.39
C LEU A 73 6.93 -8.63 -0.34
N SER A 74 6.55 -8.17 0.85
CA SER A 74 6.14 -9.06 1.92
C SER A 74 4.76 -9.65 1.64
N PHE A 75 4.45 -10.75 2.33
CA PHE A 75 3.13 -11.37 2.25
C PHE A 75 2.04 -10.37 2.67
N LYS A 76 2.29 -9.59 3.72
CA LYS A 76 1.35 -8.57 4.21
C LYS A 76 1.10 -7.49 3.15
N MET A 77 2.13 -7.03 2.47
CA MET A 77 1.97 -6.02 1.43
C MET A 77 1.16 -6.56 0.25
N LYS A 78 1.43 -7.81 -0.16
CA LYS A 78 0.67 -8.45 -1.22
C LYS A 78 -0.80 -8.62 -0.83
N LYS A 79 -1.07 -8.96 0.42
CA LYS A 79 -2.42 -9.10 0.96
C LYS A 79 -3.16 -7.77 0.92
N PHE A 80 -2.50 -6.68 1.32
CA PHE A 80 -3.04 -5.33 1.24
C PHE A 80 -3.41 -4.96 -0.21
N MET A 81 -2.52 -5.28 -1.16
CA MET A 81 -2.79 -5.03 -2.57
C MET A 81 -4.03 -5.77 -3.06
N ARG A 82 -4.21 -7.03 -2.65
CA ARG A 82 -5.40 -7.81 -3.02
C ARG A 82 -6.67 -7.17 -2.47
N TRP A 83 -6.62 -6.64 -1.26
CA TRP A 83 -7.77 -5.94 -0.69
C TRP A 83 -8.11 -4.67 -1.45
N LEU A 84 -7.13 -4.04 -2.10
CA LEU A 84 -7.34 -2.90 -2.99
C LEU A 84 -7.85 -3.31 -4.37
N ASN A 85 -8.06 -4.61 -4.61
CA ASN A 85 -8.46 -5.17 -5.89
C ASN A 85 -7.38 -5.08 -6.97
N VAL A 86 -6.12 -5.09 -6.57
CA VAL A 86 -5.02 -5.18 -7.52
C VAL A 86 -5.00 -6.60 -8.09
N PRO A 87 -5.02 -6.77 -9.43
CA PRO A 87 -4.97 -8.11 -10.02
C PRO A 87 -3.70 -8.86 -9.63
N ASP A 88 -3.81 -10.18 -9.48
CA ASP A 88 -2.66 -11.02 -9.12
C ASP A 88 -1.53 -10.90 -10.15
N ASP A 89 -1.86 -10.75 -11.42
CA ASP A 89 -0.86 -10.52 -12.47
C ASP A 89 -0.05 -9.25 -12.22
N THR A 90 -0.72 -8.19 -11.80
CA THR A 90 -0.08 -6.92 -11.49
C THR A 90 0.80 -7.05 -10.25
N ILE A 91 0.35 -7.76 -9.23
CA ILE A 91 1.13 -8.01 -8.00
C ILE A 91 2.40 -8.79 -8.37
N THR A 92 2.28 -9.81 -9.21
CA THR A 92 3.43 -10.61 -9.67
C THR A 92 4.42 -9.74 -10.44
N LYS A 93 3.94 -8.88 -11.33
CA LYS A 93 4.79 -7.95 -12.08
C LYS A 93 5.54 -7.00 -11.16
N LEU A 94 4.85 -6.44 -10.15
CA LEU A 94 5.48 -5.56 -9.17
C LEU A 94 6.56 -6.29 -8.38
N ALA A 95 6.29 -7.52 -7.96
CA ALA A 95 7.26 -8.32 -7.22
C ALA A 95 8.52 -8.55 -8.05
N LEU A 96 8.37 -8.81 -9.36
CA LEU A 96 9.50 -8.97 -10.27
C LEU A 96 10.25 -7.65 -10.48
N GLN A 97 9.52 -6.54 -10.60
CA GLN A 97 10.14 -5.22 -10.78
C GLN A 97 10.98 -4.81 -9.59
N VAL A 98 10.51 -5.05 -8.36
CA VAL A 98 11.29 -4.71 -7.16
C VAL A 98 12.54 -5.59 -7.04
N LEU A 99 12.49 -6.84 -7.51
CA LEU A 99 13.65 -7.72 -7.56
C LEU A 99 14.68 -7.21 -8.58
N GLN A 100 14.23 -6.75 -9.74
CA GLN A 100 15.09 -6.16 -10.76
C GLN A 100 15.80 -4.92 -10.25
N THR A 101 15.07 -4.04 -9.57
CA THR A 101 15.62 -2.83 -8.97
C THR A 101 16.73 -3.18 -7.97
N LYS A 102 16.51 -4.25 -7.18
CA LYS A 102 17.49 -4.74 -6.23
C LYS A 102 18.77 -5.21 -6.92
N THR A 103 18.62 -5.85 -8.09
CA THR A 103 19.74 -6.41 -8.84
C THR A 103 20.59 -5.33 -9.52
N ASP A 104 19.96 -4.24 -9.92
CA ASP A 104 20.59 -3.15 -10.65
C ASP A 104 21.36 -2.17 -9.74
N SER A 105 21.24 -2.30 -8.45
CA SER A 105 21.88 -1.39 -7.48
C SER A 105 23.32 -1.76 -7.16
#